data_a822a9ef5b058a05e7226c9e42721192
#
_entry.id   a822a9ef5b058a05e7226c9e42721192
#
_cell.length_a   1.000
_cell.length_b   1.000
_cell.length_c   1.000
_cell.angle_alpha   90.00
_cell.angle_beta   90.00
_cell.angle_gamma   90.00
#
_symmetry.space_group_name_H-M   'P 1'
#
loop_
_entity.id
_entity.type
_entity.pdbx_description
1 polymer ?
#
loop_
_entity_poly.entity_id
_entity_poly.type
_entity_poly.pdbx_seq_one_letter_code
_entity_poly.pdbx_strand_id
1 'polypeptide(L)'
;MNNRRDFLKQVSALGALSGLPNALSAQQDAGSDLTWYASGNGGVVGSGPRPSAQAGIDMLNKGGNAADGAAAALFNLMVCDYGNFCIGGEVPFMYYNAKDGKINVFNGMGGAPKDPNAIDWYYRNGIPNKKGIKASTTPSAVSTCLKALEVKGTMSFEQVIAPTLSLLDAGGKKWYANLANTLRKMIETERSTGGSREKKIRAARDRFYKGDIADELNDYYIRSEGFLRKTDLETHETLIEDAVSINYRGYDVYKCNTWTQGPVLLQTLRLLENFDLKSMGFLSANYIHTLSEAMKLAYADRDKYYGDPAFVNVPLQQLLSDEYTAIRWPLIDKNYASQAIRPGDPHKMQADAGPGEYWPGESGTTTCVVVDKWGNVVAATPSANPEY
;
A
#
# COMPACT_ATOMS: atom_id res chain seq x y z
N MET A 1 -22.74 6.25 -23.70
CA MET A 1 -22.74 5.75 -22.29
C MET A 1 -22.48 4.24 -22.36
N ASN A 2 -21.22 3.85 -22.24
CA ASN A 2 -20.86 2.43 -22.14
C ASN A 2 -20.89 2.07 -20.66
N ASN A 3 -21.88 1.28 -20.27
CA ASN A 3 -22.01 0.88 -18.88
C ASN A 3 -21.04 -0.27 -18.52
N ARG A 4 -20.89 -0.58 -17.24
CA ARG A 4 -20.05 -1.66 -16.68
C ARG A 4 -20.17 -3.01 -17.41
N ARG A 5 -21.36 -3.31 -17.94
CA ARG A 5 -21.66 -4.53 -18.69
C ARG A 5 -20.96 -4.57 -20.06
N ASP A 6 -20.79 -3.41 -20.70
CA ASP A 6 -20.15 -3.32 -22.02
C ASP A 6 -18.63 -3.41 -21.91
N PHE A 7 -18.03 -2.88 -20.81
CA PHE A 7 -16.61 -3.08 -20.49
C PHE A 7 -16.30 -4.56 -20.23
N LEU A 8 -17.13 -5.24 -19.42
CA LEU A 8 -16.96 -6.67 -19.15
C LEU A 8 -17.19 -7.51 -20.42
N LYS A 9 -18.09 -7.11 -21.33
CA LYS A 9 -18.29 -7.76 -22.63
C LYS A 9 -17.09 -7.52 -23.56
N GLN A 10 -16.46 -6.34 -23.53
CA GLN A 10 -15.27 -6.06 -24.33
C GLN A 10 -14.05 -6.85 -23.82
N VAL A 11 -13.89 -7.00 -22.51
CA VAL A 11 -12.87 -7.87 -21.93
C VAL A 11 -13.15 -9.34 -22.23
N SER A 12 -14.42 -9.76 -22.21
CA SER A 12 -14.84 -11.11 -22.61
C SER A 12 -14.72 -11.35 -24.11
N ALA A 13 -14.92 -10.33 -24.96
CA ALA A 13 -14.77 -10.44 -26.42
C ALA A 13 -13.29 -10.50 -26.83
N LEU A 14 -12.37 -9.86 -26.08
CA LEU A 14 -10.92 -10.06 -26.25
C LEU A 14 -10.49 -11.49 -25.88
N GLY A 15 -11.18 -12.13 -24.94
CA GLY A 15 -11.03 -13.55 -24.63
C GLY A 15 -11.63 -14.48 -25.66
N ALA A 16 -12.67 -14.05 -26.41
CA ALA A 16 -13.35 -14.85 -27.42
C ALA A 16 -12.73 -14.76 -28.83
N LEU A 17 -11.86 -13.79 -29.09
CA LEU A 17 -11.05 -13.71 -30.31
C LEU A 17 -9.84 -14.66 -30.30
N SER A 18 -9.57 -15.32 -29.19
CA SER A 18 -8.64 -16.43 -29.13
C SER A 18 -9.32 -17.74 -29.47
N GLY A 19 -9.55 -18.00 -30.76
CA GLY A 19 -9.71 -19.35 -31.30
C GLY A 19 -8.43 -20.18 -31.14
N LEU A 20 -7.64 -19.91 -30.12
CA LEU A 20 -6.45 -20.60 -29.67
C LEU A 20 -6.71 -21.15 -28.27
N PRO A 21 -7.13 -22.40 -28.13
CA PRO A 21 -7.36 -23.03 -26.83
C PRO A 21 -6.10 -23.18 -25.97
N ASN A 22 -4.94 -22.66 -26.39
CA ASN A 22 -3.64 -22.89 -25.76
C ASN A 22 -2.82 -21.63 -25.44
N ALA A 23 -3.30 -20.41 -25.64
CA ALA A 23 -2.47 -19.23 -25.43
C ALA A 23 -2.43 -18.73 -23.97
N LEU A 24 -3.33 -19.17 -23.10
CA LEU A 24 -3.34 -18.86 -21.67
C LEU A 24 -2.89 -20.02 -20.77
N SER A 25 -2.75 -21.22 -21.34
CA SER A 25 -2.21 -22.38 -20.61
C SER A 25 -0.73 -22.67 -20.92
N ALA A 26 -0.13 -21.95 -21.85
CA ALA A 26 1.18 -22.27 -22.39
C ALA A 26 2.28 -21.30 -22.01
N GLN A 27 2.30 -20.84 -20.77
CA GLN A 27 3.55 -20.34 -20.20
C GLN A 27 3.55 -20.52 -18.68
N GLN A 28 3.36 -21.74 -18.24
CA GLN A 28 4.10 -22.23 -17.10
C GLN A 28 5.53 -22.49 -17.59
N ASP A 29 6.30 -21.42 -17.76
CA ASP A 29 7.74 -21.54 -17.83
C ASP A 29 8.22 -22.05 -16.46
N ALA A 30 8.45 -23.34 -16.41
CA ALA A 30 9.12 -24.03 -15.31
C ALA A 30 10.59 -23.57 -15.23
N GLY A 31 10.83 -22.27 -14.99
CA GLY A 31 12.20 -21.77 -15.02
C GLY A 31 12.45 -20.33 -14.59
N SER A 32 11.44 -19.48 -14.43
CA SER A 32 11.66 -18.16 -13.86
C SER A 32 10.84 -17.94 -12.60
N ASP A 33 11.49 -17.74 -11.47
CA ASP A 33 10.90 -17.30 -10.19
C ASP A 33 10.28 -15.88 -10.28
N LEU A 34 10.08 -15.33 -11.48
CA LEU A 34 9.70 -13.96 -11.77
C LEU A 34 8.20 -13.78 -12.10
N THR A 35 7.35 -14.74 -11.81
CA THR A 35 5.90 -14.55 -11.99
C THR A 35 5.31 -13.80 -10.80
N TRP A 36 4.86 -12.58 -11.09
CA TRP A 36 4.26 -11.64 -10.11
C TRP A 36 2.75 -11.81 -9.99
N TYR A 37 2.19 -12.91 -10.46
CA TYR A 37 0.77 -13.18 -10.37
C TYR A 37 0.47 -14.67 -10.22
N ALA A 38 -0.69 -14.95 -9.69
CA ALA A 38 -1.31 -16.27 -9.65
C ALA A 38 -2.81 -16.14 -9.88
N SER A 39 -3.41 -17.11 -10.57
CA SER A 39 -4.85 -17.14 -10.83
C SER A 39 -5.43 -18.52 -10.61
N GLY A 40 -6.74 -18.59 -10.35
CA GLY A 40 -7.46 -19.83 -10.11
C GLY A 40 -8.96 -19.59 -10.03
N ASN A 41 -9.73 -20.62 -9.64
CA ASN A 41 -11.19 -20.54 -9.53
C ASN A 41 -11.66 -19.55 -8.45
N GLY A 42 -10.81 -19.21 -7.48
CA GLY A 42 -11.11 -18.25 -6.41
C GLY A 42 -10.90 -16.80 -6.81
N GLY A 43 -10.12 -16.53 -7.87
CA GLY A 43 -9.80 -15.16 -8.31
C GLY A 43 -8.41 -15.02 -8.91
N VAL A 44 -7.80 -13.84 -8.71
CA VAL A 44 -6.45 -13.52 -9.18
C VAL A 44 -5.71 -12.71 -8.13
N VAL A 45 -4.41 -12.94 -8.02
CA VAL A 45 -3.49 -12.23 -7.12
C VAL A 45 -2.29 -11.75 -7.92
N GLY A 46 -2.03 -10.43 -7.89
CA GLY A 46 -0.79 -9.82 -8.34
C GLY A 46 0.00 -9.36 -7.11
N SER A 47 1.17 -9.95 -6.89
CA SER A 47 2.01 -9.62 -5.74
C SER A 47 3.45 -9.96 -6.07
N GLY A 48 4.42 -9.34 -5.43
CA GLY A 48 5.85 -9.55 -5.56
C GLY A 48 6.29 -10.98 -5.97
N PRO A 49 7.37 -11.57 -5.46
CA PRO A 49 7.81 -12.90 -5.90
C PRO A 49 6.72 -13.96 -5.83
N ARG A 50 6.76 -14.92 -6.74
CA ARG A 50 5.75 -15.99 -6.91
C ARG A 50 5.19 -16.61 -5.62
N PRO A 51 6.01 -16.89 -4.58
CA PRO A 51 5.49 -17.46 -3.33
C PRO A 51 4.40 -16.61 -2.67
N SER A 52 4.51 -15.29 -2.75
CA SER A 52 3.49 -14.36 -2.23
C SER A 52 2.18 -14.44 -3.01
N ALA A 53 2.25 -14.37 -4.35
CA ALA A 53 1.05 -14.50 -5.18
C ALA A 53 0.39 -15.88 -4.99
N GLN A 54 1.21 -16.95 -4.86
CA GLN A 54 0.73 -18.30 -4.60
C GLN A 54 0.03 -18.41 -3.24
N ALA A 55 0.60 -17.83 -2.19
CA ALA A 55 -0.03 -17.81 -0.86
C ALA A 55 -1.44 -17.16 -0.89
N GLY A 56 -1.56 -16.05 -1.63
CA GLY A 56 -2.85 -15.37 -1.80
C GLY A 56 -3.87 -16.22 -2.57
N ILE A 57 -3.49 -16.77 -3.73
CA ILE A 57 -4.42 -17.57 -4.54
C ILE A 57 -4.84 -18.87 -3.85
N ASP A 58 -3.96 -19.47 -3.03
CA ASP A 58 -4.30 -20.65 -2.24
C ASP A 58 -5.45 -20.38 -1.26
N MET A 59 -5.48 -19.18 -0.64
CA MET A 59 -6.59 -18.79 0.24
C MET A 59 -7.87 -18.58 -0.56
N LEU A 60 -7.80 -17.90 -1.72
CA LEU A 60 -8.98 -17.73 -2.58
C LEU A 60 -9.55 -19.08 -3.06
N ASN A 61 -8.70 -20.01 -3.47
CA ASN A 61 -9.12 -21.34 -3.91
C ASN A 61 -9.70 -22.20 -2.78
N LYS A 62 -9.31 -21.96 -1.52
CA LYS A 62 -9.89 -22.57 -0.33
C LYS A 62 -11.21 -21.92 0.11
N GLY A 63 -11.72 -20.94 -0.64
CA GLY A 63 -12.98 -20.27 -0.34
C GLY A 63 -12.87 -18.99 0.47
N GLY A 64 -11.66 -18.49 0.73
CA GLY A 64 -11.42 -17.17 1.31
C GLY A 64 -11.77 -16.05 0.32
N ASN A 65 -11.97 -14.84 0.83
CA ASN A 65 -12.22 -13.65 0.04
C ASN A 65 -10.93 -12.83 -0.21
N ALA A 66 -11.07 -11.66 -0.87
CA ALA A 66 -9.95 -10.81 -1.22
C ALA A 66 -9.11 -10.37 -0.01
N ALA A 67 -9.72 -10.17 1.18
CA ALA A 67 -8.98 -9.81 2.39
C ALA A 67 -8.16 -10.98 2.92
N ASP A 68 -8.69 -12.22 2.86
CA ASP A 68 -7.96 -13.43 3.25
C ASP A 68 -6.76 -13.67 2.32
N GLY A 69 -6.99 -13.55 1.01
CA GLY A 69 -5.94 -13.67 -0.01
C GLY A 69 -4.85 -12.61 0.15
N ALA A 70 -5.24 -11.36 0.40
CA ALA A 70 -4.30 -10.27 0.61
C ALA A 70 -3.48 -10.44 1.89
N ALA A 71 -4.10 -10.83 3.01
CA ALA A 71 -3.39 -11.10 4.25
C ALA A 71 -2.33 -12.20 4.06
N ALA A 72 -2.69 -13.32 3.42
CA ALA A 72 -1.76 -14.40 3.14
C ALA A 72 -0.60 -13.97 2.22
N ALA A 73 -0.92 -13.23 1.15
CA ALA A 73 0.09 -12.70 0.23
C ALA A 73 1.05 -11.74 0.94
N LEU A 74 0.52 -10.79 1.72
CA LEU A 74 1.32 -9.80 2.43
C LEU A 74 2.23 -10.44 3.49
N PHE A 75 1.74 -11.35 4.32
CA PHE A 75 2.60 -12.06 5.27
C PHE A 75 3.69 -12.86 4.58
N ASN A 76 3.40 -13.49 3.44
CA ASN A 76 4.42 -14.20 2.68
C ASN A 76 5.44 -13.23 2.05
N LEU A 77 4.97 -12.09 1.56
CA LEU A 77 5.79 -11.03 0.99
C LEU A 77 6.82 -10.47 1.98
N MET A 78 6.45 -10.36 3.28
CA MET A 78 7.40 -9.97 4.36
C MET A 78 8.62 -10.88 4.44
N VAL A 79 8.53 -12.09 3.92
CA VAL A 79 9.60 -13.10 3.93
C VAL A 79 10.29 -13.19 2.58
N CYS A 80 9.55 -13.32 1.50
CA CYS A 80 10.13 -13.55 0.18
C CYS A 80 10.60 -12.28 -0.53
N ASP A 81 10.15 -11.11 -0.09
CA ASP A 81 10.56 -9.78 -0.60
C ASP A 81 11.04 -8.84 0.52
N TYR A 82 11.71 -9.40 1.52
CA TYR A 82 12.11 -8.67 2.73
C TYR A 82 12.99 -7.44 2.46
N GLY A 83 13.57 -7.32 1.27
CA GLY A 83 14.34 -6.17 0.81
C GLY A 83 13.49 -4.93 0.48
N ASN A 84 12.21 -5.12 0.17
CA ASN A 84 11.26 -4.04 -0.15
C ASN A 84 10.16 -3.92 0.90
N PHE A 85 9.87 -5.02 1.62
CA PHE A 85 8.83 -5.06 2.64
C PHE A 85 9.12 -6.14 3.68
N CYS A 86 8.97 -5.84 4.95
CA CYS A 86 9.22 -6.76 6.06
C CYS A 86 8.15 -6.64 7.16
N ILE A 87 8.25 -7.48 8.20
CA ILE A 87 7.28 -7.49 9.31
C ILE A 87 7.25 -6.16 10.09
N GLY A 88 8.33 -5.40 10.07
CA GLY A 88 8.43 -4.06 10.67
C GLY A 88 7.91 -2.94 9.77
N GLY A 89 7.45 -3.24 8.57
CA GLY A 89 7.05 -2.26 7.57
C GLY A 89 5.64 -1.70 7.76
N GLU A 90 5.18 -1.05 6.69
CA GLU A 90 3.91 -0.35 6.60
C GLU A 90 3.09 -0.86 5.40
N VAL A 91 1.76 -0.73 5.46
CA VAL A 91 0.86 -1.20 4.40
C VAL A 91 -0.30 -0.24 4.21
N PRO A 92 -0.20 0.78 3.34
CA PRO A 92 -1.39 1.43 2.80
C PRO A 92 -2.28 0.39 2.11
N PHE A 93 -3.52 0.21 2.59
CA PHE A 93 -4.38 -0.89 2.17
C PHE A 93 -5.78 -0.38 1.86
N MET A 94 -6.28 -0.70 0.69
CA MET A 94 -7.64 -0.37 0.25
C MET A 94 -8.43 -1.65 -0.02
N TYR A 95 -9.67 -1.69 0.44
CA TYR A 95 -10.60 -2.79 0.21
C TYR A 95 -11.88 -2.29 -0.45
N TYR A 96 -12.18 -2.77 -1.65
CA TYR A 96 -13.45 -2.57 -2.31
C TYR A 96 -14.38 -3.75 -2.04
N ASN A 97 -15.57 -3.47 -1.53
CA ASN A 97 -16.62 -4.46 -1.33
C ASN A 97 -17.59 -4.44 -2.50
N ALA A 98 -17.62 -5.50 -3.28
CA ALA A 98 -18.47 -5.60 -4.47
C ALA A 98 -19.97 -5.61 -4.17
N LYS A 99 -20.35 -6.02 -2.95
CA LYS A 99 -21.77 -6.13 -2.56
C LYS A 99 -22.44 -4.76 -2.38
N ASP A 100 -21.73 -3.81 -1.77
CA ASP A 100 -22.27 -2.47 -1.45
C ASP A 100 -21.54 -1.34 -2.19
N GLY A 101 -20.50 -1.65 -2.95
CA GLY A 101 -19.71 -0.70 -3.73
C GLY A 101 -18.80 0.19 -2.87
N LYS A 102 -18.68 -0.07 -1.56
CA LYS A 102 -17.90 0.75 -0.65
C LYS A 102 -16.42 0.43 -0.71
N ILE A 103 -15.62 1.48 -0.55
CA ILE A 103 -14.17 1.38 -0.39
C ILE A 103 -13.81 1.79 1.04
N ASN A 104 -13.07 0.92 1.71
CA ASN A 104 -12.45 1.21 2.99
C ASN A 104 -10.95 1.32 2.82
N VAL A 105 -10.36 2.34 3.40
CA VAL A 105 -8.92 2.54 3.50
C VAL A 105 -8.49 2.15 4.90
N PHE A 106 -7.50 1.27 4.99
CA PHE A 106 -6.82 0.94 6.25
C PHE A 106 -5.52 1.75 6.29
N ASN A 107 -5.44 2.66 7.24
CA ASN A 107 -4.24 3.45 7.47
C ASN A 107 -3.18 2.56 8.13
N GLY A 108 -2.36 1.98 7.29
CA GLY A 108 -1.32 1.04 7.69
C GLY A 108 0.05 1.70 7.87
N MET A 109 0.08 2.98 8.23
CA MET A 109 1.33 3.68 8.56
C MET A 109 1.69 3.49 10.03
N GLY A 110 2.98 3.34 10.31
CA GLY A 110 3.51 3.31 11.66
C GLY A 110 3.73 4.71 12.22
N GLY A 111 3.28 4.94 13.45
CA GLY A 111 3.54 6.21 14.14
C GLY A 111 5.01 6.39 14.49
N ALA A 112 5.47 7.64 14.52
CA ALA A 112 6.78 8.00 15.06
C ALA A 112 6.87 7.68 16.58
N PRO A 113 8.08 7.46 17.12
CA PRO A 113 8.27 7.32 18.56
C PRO A 113 7.70 8.50 19.34
N LYS A 114 6.99 8.22 20.44
CA LYS A 114 6.41 9.24 21.32
C LYS A 114 7.38 9.76 22.40
N ASP A 115 8.56 9.18 22.46
CA ASP A 115 9.62 9.62 23.39
C ASP A 115 10.01 11.07 23.08
N PRO A 116 9.86 12.03 24.03
CA PRO A 116 10.25 13.43 23.82
C PRO A 116 11.70 13.60 23.37
N ASN A 117 12.61 12.72 23.84
CA ASN A 117 14.00 12.75 23.41
C ASN A 117 14.18 12.42 21.93
N ALA A 118 13.29 11.60 21.34
CA ALA A 118 13.29 11.32 19.92
C ALA A 118 12.95 12.57 19.10
N ILE A 119 11.93 13.30 19.52
CA ILE A 119 11.48 14.54 18.86
C ILE A 119 12.61 15.56 18.86
N ASP A 120 13.21 15.83 20.03
CA ASP A 120 14.33 16.76 20.15
C ASP A 120 15.55 16.32 19.34
N TRP A 121 15.79 15.02 19.28
CA TRP A 121 16.90 14.47 18.51
C TRP A 121 16.67 14.67 17.00
N TYR A 122 15.47 14.41 16.49
CA TYR A 122 15.13 14.59 15.07
C TYR A 122 15.21 16.05 14.65
N TYR A 123 14.76 17.00 15.48
CA TYR A 123 14.89 18.42 15.19
C TYR A 123 16.36 18.88 15.10
N ARG A 124 17.24 18.29 15.89
CA ARG A 124 18.68 18.64 15.88
C ARG A 124 19.49 17.93 14.80
N ASN A 125 19.12 16.71 14.43
CA ASN A 125 19.95 15.84 13.59
C ASN A 125 19.28 15.51 12.24
N GLY A 126 18.02 15.86 12.06
CA GLY A 126 17.19 15.35 10.95
C GLY A 126 16.73 13.90 11.18
N ILE A 127 15.80 13.45 10.36
CA ILE A 127 15.40 12.04 10.32
C ILE A 127 16.48 11.28 9.57
N PRO A 128 17.01 10.15 10.10
CA PRO A 128 18.05 9.38 9.43
C PRO A 128 17.52 8.82 8.09
N ASN A 129 18.13 9.23 6.99
CA ASN A 129 17.67 8.87 5.65
C ASN A 129 18.13 7.48 5.20
N LYS A 130 19.10 6.89 5.85
CA LYS A 130 19.78 5.73 5.25
C LYS A 130 19.95 4.51 6.14
N LYS A 131 20.09 4.62 7.43
CA LYS A 131 20.31 3.44 8.30
C LYS A 131 20.16 3.81 9.76
N GLY A 132 19.63 2.89 10.50
CA GLY A 132 19.73 2.87 11.94
C GLY A 132 18.40 2.79 12.66
N ILE A 133 18.45 2.12 13.77
CA ILE A 133 17.32 1.84 14.65
C ILE A 133 16.52 3.11 15.05
N LYS A 134 17.16 4.28 15.01
CA LYS A 134 16.52 5.57 15.32
C LYS A 134 15.54 6.06 14.26
N ALA A 135 15.60 5.55 13.03
CA ALA A 135 14.61 5.85 12.00
C ALA A 135 13.37 4.94 12.06
N SER A 136 13.36 3.94 12.94
CA SER A 136 12.25 2.98 13.04
C SER A 136 10.97 3.69 13.50
N THR A 137 9.89 3.46 12.76
CA THR A 137 8.51 3.76 13.14
C THR A 137 7.89 2.55 13.81
N THR A 138 6.73 2.71 14.45
CA THR A 138 5.98 1.58 15.00
C THR A 138 5.64 0.59 13.88
N PRO A 139 6.02 -0.70 13.99
CA PRO A 139 5.63 -1.73 13.04
C PRO A 139 4.13 -1.76 12.81
N SER A 140 3.63 -1.50 11.61
CA SER A 140 2.19 -1.43 11.35
C SER A 140 1.67 -2.56 10.46
N ALA A 141 2.53 -3.22 9.70
CA ALA A 141 2.16 -4.24 8.74
C ALA A 141 1.33 -5.38 9.35
N VAL A 142 1.74 -5.91 10.51
CA VAL A 142 1.01 -6.96 11.23
C VAL A 142 -0.38 -6.47 11.66
N SER A 143 -0.45 -5.25 12.23
CA SER A 143 -1.73 -4.66 12.65
C SER A 143 -2.68 -4.50 11.49
N THR A 144 -2.22 -3.98 10.36
CA THR A 144 -3.04 -3.73 9.17
C THR A 144 -3.57 -5.02 8.56
N CYS A 145 -2.70 -6.02 8.36
CA CYS A 145 -3.11 -7.32 7.84
C CYS A 145 -4.15 -8.00 8.75
N LEU A 146 -3.92 -7.99 10.07
CA LEU A 146 -4.86 -8.60 11.02
C LEU A 146 -6.15 -7.78 11.17
N LYS A 147 -6.10 -6.44 11.07
CA LYS A 147 -7.30 -5.61 11.08
C LYS A 147 -8.14 -5.84 9.83
N ALA A 148 -7.53 -5.91 8.66
CA ALA A 148 -8.24 -6.23 7.42
C ALA A 148 -8.85 -7.64 7.48
N LEU A 149 -8.10 -8.63 7.98
CA LEU A 149 -8.59 -9.99 8.20
C LEU A 149 -9.75 -10.01 9.19
N GLU A 150 -9.65 -9.32 10.34
CA GLU A 150 -10.68 -9.22 11.37
C GLU A 150 -12.00 -8.72 10.79
N VAL A 151 -12.01 -7.60 10.08
CA VAL A 151 -13.24 -6.89 9.70
C VAL A 151 -13.76 -7.22 8.30
N LYS A 152 -12.93 -7.78 7.42
CA LYS A 152 -13.29 -8.08 6.03
C LYS A 152 -13.07 -9.53 5.65
N GLY A 153 -12.14 -10.24 6.29
CA GLY A 153 -11.83 -11.63 6.00
C GLY A 153 -12.87 -12.62 6.56
N THR A 154 -12.71 -13.87 6.16
CA THR A 154 -13.57 -15.02 6.56
C THR A 154 -12.76 -16.13 7.22
N MET A 155 -11.45 -16.16 7.01
CA MET A 155 -10.55 -17.19 7.53
C MET A 155 -9.93 -16.79 8.89
N SER A 156 -9.35 -17.76 9.60
CA SER A 156 -8.55 -17.53 10.80
C SER A 156 -7.16 -17.00 10.45
N PHE A 157 -6.48 -16.41 11.43
CA PHE A 157 -5.07 -16.03 11.26
C PHE A 157 -4.19 -17.25 10.96
N GLU A 158 -4.41 -18.36 11.66
CA GLU A 158 -3.71 -19.60 11.42
C GLU A 158 -3.81 -20.09 9.97
N GLN A 159 -5.00 -19.99 9.36
CA GLN A 159 -5.21 -20.40 7.98
C GLN A 159 -4.43 -19.52 7.00
N VAL A 160 -4.48 -18.21 7.16
CA VAL A 160 -3.82 -17.27 6.23
C VAL A 160 -2.31 -17.23 6.39
N ILE A 161 -1.77 -17.54 7.59
CA ILE A 161 -0.33 -17.55 7.84
C ILE A 161 0.37 -18.86 7.46
N ALA A 162 -0.39 -19.94 7.24
CA ALA A 162 0.16 -21.28 6.98
C ALA A 162 1.15 -21.33 5.80
N PRO A 163 0.91 -20.68 4.64
CA PRO A 163 1.90 -20.65 3.55
C PRO A 163 3.21 -19.96 3.96
N THR A 164 3.14 -18.91 4.77
CA THR A 164 4.31 -18.21 5.28
C THR A 164 5.12 -19.06 6.25
N LEU A 165 4.45 -19.79 7.14
CA LEU A 165 5.12 -20.75 8.02
C LEU A 165 5.80 -21.85 7.24
N SER A 166 5.15 -22.38 6.19
CA SER A 166 5.76 -23.40 5.32
C SER A 166 7.04 -22.89 4.65
N LEU A 167 7.04 -21.62 4.20
CA LEU A 167 8.23 -20.99 3.63
C LEU A 167 9.34 -20.81 4.68
N LEU A 168 9.01 -20.37 5.88
CA LEU A 168 9.97 -20.19 6.97
C LEU A 168 10.57 -21.53 7.44
N ASP A 169 9.75 -22.58 7.55
CA ASP A 169 10.16 -23.91 7.99
C ASP A 169 11.05 -24.64 6.95
N ALA A 170 10.89 -24.30 5.67
CA ALA A 170 11.79 -24.78 4.63
C ALA A 170 13.23 -24.26 4.79
N GLY A 171 13.42 -23.24 5.62
CA GLY A 171 14.72 -22.64 5.91
C GLY A 171 15.21 -21.68 4.83
N GLY A 172 16.39 -21.11 5.02
CA GLY A 172 16.99 -20.17 4.06
C GLY A 172 17.78 -19.05 4.72
N LYS A 173 17.18 -18.31 5.62
CA LYS A 173 17.86 -17.23 6.36
C LYS A 173 17.95 -17.56 7.85
N LYS A 174 18.98 -17.05 8.52
CA LYS A 174 19.21 -17.27 9.96
C LYS A 174 18.03 -16.84 10.84
N TRP A 175 17.29 -15.82 10.43
CA TRP A 175 16.16 -15.26 11.18
C TRP A 175 14.83 -15.99 10.95
N TYR A 176 14.73 -16.92 9.98
CA TYR A 176 13.49 -17.63 9.65
C TYR A 176 12.88 -18.34 10.86
N ALA A 177 13.70 -19.09 11.60
CA ALA A 177 13.24 -19.84 12.77
C ALA A 177 12.66 -18.90 13.85
N ASN A 178 13.27 -17.74 14.09
CA ASN A 178 12.78 -16.76 15.07
C ASN A 178 11.44 -16.17 14.65
N LEU A 179 11.32 -15.79 13.37
CA LEU A 179 10.03 -15.27 12.87
C LEU A 179 8.95 -16.35 12.89
N ALA A 180 9.26 -17.59 12.51
CA ALA A 180 8.30 -18.69 12.61
C ALA A 180 7.81 -18.90 14.05
N ASN A 181 8.70 -18.83 15.03
CA ASN A 181 8.33 -18.92 16.45
C ASN A 181 7.43 -17.77 16.89
N THR A 182 7.73 -16.54 16.46
CA THR A 182 6.89 -15.36 16.73
C THR A 182 5.47 -15.56 16.19
N LEU A 183 5.34 -16.00 14.94
CA LEU A 183 4.04 -16.25 14.32
C LEU A 183 3.28 -17.40 15.00
N ARG A 184 3.98 -18.45 15.46
CA ARG A 184 3.38 -19.56 16.22
C ARG A 184 2.85 -19.12 17.59
N LYS A 185 3.56 -18.23 18.29
CA LYS A 185 3.05 -17.62 19.53
C LYS A 185 1.71 -16.90 19.30
N MET A 186 1.57 -16.20 18.17
CA MET A 186 0.33 -15.52 17.81
C MET A 186 -0.80 -16.51 17.50
N ILE A 187 -0.52 -17.62 16.78
CA ILE A 187 -1.48 -18.72 16.53
C ILE A 187 -1.92 -19.37 17.85
N GLU A 188 -0.99 -19.64 18.75
CA GLU A 188 -1.30 -20.18 20.07
C GLU A 188 -2.31 -19.33 20.81
N THR A 189 -2.14 -18.00 20.76
CA THR A 189 -3.09 -17.06 21.36
C THR A 189 -4.43 -17.06 20.64
N GLU A 190 -4.46 -17.12 19.30
CA GLU A 190 -5.70 -17.25 18.54
C GLU A 190 -6.48 -18.53 18.97
N ARG A 191 -5.79 -19.66 19.06
CA ARG A 191 -6.37 -20.97 19.42
C ARG A 191 -6.90 -21.01 20.85
N SER A 192 -6.15 -20.44 21.80
CA SER A 192 -6.51 -20.45 23.23
C SER A 192 -7.58 -19.43 23.61
N THR A 193 -7.83 -18.43 22.75
CA THR A 193 -8.84 -17.40 23.00
C THR A 193 -10.24 -17.93 22.67
N GLY A 194 -11.16 -17.83 23.64
CA GLY A 194 -12.58 -18.16 23.43
C GLY A 194 -13.35 -17.04 22.73
N GLY A 195 -14.45 -17.39 22.04
CA GLY A 195 -15.37 -16.42 21.44
C GLY A 195 -15.31 -16.37 19.91
N SER A 196 -15.70 -15.23 19.33
CA SER A 196 -15.81 -15.09 17.89
C SER A 196 -14.44 -15.10 17.17
N ARG A 197 -14.45 -15.34 15.86
CA ARG A 197 -13.25 -15.28 15.00
C ARG A 197 -12.53 -13.93 15.14
N GLU A 198 -13.28 -12.85 15.10
CA GLU A 198 -12.75 -11.47 15.21
C GLU A 198 -12.02 -11.27 16.55
N LYS A 199 -12.61 -11.76 17.66
CA LYS A 199 -11.97 -11.68 18.97
C LYS A 199 -10.67 -12.47 19.02
N LYS A 200 -10.63 -13.64 18.40
CA LYS A 200 -9.43 -14.49 18.34
C LYS A 200 -8.31 -13.84 17.52
N ILE A 201 -8.63 -13.26 16.36
CA ILE A 201 -7.68 -12.53 15.53
C ILE A 201 -7.12 -11.31 16.28
N ARG A 202 -7.99 -10.57 16.98
CA ARG A 202 -7.57 -9.43 17.81
C ARG A 202 -6.63 -9.86 18.93
N ALA A 203 -6.89 -10.99 19.57
CA ALA A 203 -6.01 -11.52 20.61
C ALA A 203 -4.63 -11.91 20.05
N ALA A 204 -4.57 -12.50 18.85
CA ALA A 204 -3.30 -12.76 18.18
C ALA A 204 -2.52 -11.45 17.88
N ARG A 205 -3.23 -10.39 17.41
CA ARG A 205 -2.64 -9.06 17.23
C ARG A 205 -2.12 -8.51 18.57
N ASP A 206 -2.90 -8.57 19.61
CA ASP A 206 -2.54 -8.02 20.93
C ASP A 206 -1.33 -8.74 21.53
N ARG A 207 -1.11 -10.03 21.24
CA ARG A 207 0.14 -10.69 21.64
C ARG A 207 1.37 -10.03 21.00
N PHE A 208 1.28 -9.61 19.75
CA PHE A 208 2.39 -8.90 19.07
C PHE A 208 2.62 -7.51 19.65
N TYR A 209 1.54 -6.74 19.91
CA TYR A 209 1.66 -5.33 20.26
C TYR A 209 1.66 -5.04 21.76
N LYS A 210 1.14 -5.96 22.59
CA LYS A 210 0.93 -5.76 24.05
C LYS A 210 1.53 -6.88 24.89
N GLY A 211 1.82 -8.04 24.29
CA GLY A 211 2.34 -9.22 24.97
C GLY A 211 3.86 -9.31 24.99
N ASP A 212 4.33 -10.55 25.20
CA ASP A 212 5.76 -10.89 25.29
C ASP A 212 6.58 -10.50 24.05
N ILE A 213 5.95 -10.48 22.87
CA ILE A 213 6.63 -10.03 21.64
C ILE A 213 6.94 -8.54 21.73
N ALA A 214 6.01 -7.72 22.23
CA ALA A 214 6.25 -6.29 22.48
C ALA A 214 7.34 -6.04 23.53
N ASP A 215 7.41 -6.90 24.55
CA ASP A 215 8.48 -6.83 25.57
C ASP A 215 9.86 -7.09 24.93
N GLU A 216 9.99 -8.15 24.14
CA GLU A 216 11.23 -8.47 23.41
C GLU A 216 11.66 -7.33 22.46
N LEU A 217 10.71 -6.74 21.72
CA LEU A 217 10.98 -5.60 20.84
C LEU A 217 11.43 -4.36 21.63
N ASN A 218 10.74 -4.04 22.71
CA ASN A 218 11.11 -2.93 23.59
C ASN A 218 12.55 -3.07 24.10
N ASP A 219 12.90 -4.26 24.61
CA ASP A 219 14.24 -4.54 25.12
C ASP A 219 15.30 -4.41 24.01
N TYR A 220 14.96 -4.86 22.81
CA TYR A 220 15.83 -4.70 21.64
C TYR A 220 16.05 -3.23 21.29
N TYR A 221 14.98 -2.42 21.20
CA TYR A 221 15.09 -0.99 20.91
C TYR A 221 15.91 -0.26 21.96
N ILE A 222 15.73 -0.57 23.24
CA ILE A 222 16.53 0.04 24.33
C ILE A 222 18.02 -0.33 24.18
N ARG A 223 18.35 -1.61 24.01
CA ARG A 223 19.74 -2.07 23.86
C ARG A 223 20.44 -1.53 22.62
N SER A 224 19.66 -1.28 21.56
CA SER A 224 20.17 -0.77 20.27
C SER A 224 20.12 0.76 20.18
N GLU A 225 19.80 1.45 21.27
CA GLU A 225 19.66 2.93 21.34
C GLU A 225 18.59 3.49 20.40
N GLY A 226 17.58 2.71 20.07
CA GLY A 226 16.40 3.13 19.33
C GLY A 226 15.43 3.92 20.21
N PHE A 227 14.49 4.62 19.57
CA PHE A 227 13.53 5.48 20.27
C PHE A 227 12.18 4.82 20.56
N LEU A 228 11.81 3.77 19.82
CA LEU A 228 10.56 3.08 20.09
C LEU A 228 10.53 2.43 21.47
N ARG A 229 9.36 2.47 22.09
CA ARG A 229 9.08 1.86 23.39
C ARG A 229 7.84 0.96 23.29
N LYS A 230 7.64 0.10 24.27
CA LYS A 230 6.45 -0.75 24.35
C LYS A 230 5.15 0.05 24.26
N THR A 231 5.11 1.24 24.86
CA THR A 231 3.93 2.13 24.81
C THR A 231 3.56 2.58 23.38
N ASP A 232 4.54 2.70 22.48
CA ASP A 232 4.28 3.01 21.07
C ASP A 232 3.57 1.84 20.38
N LEU A 233 4.01 0.61 20.71
CA LEU A 233 3.38 -0.62 20.21
C LEU A 233 1.96 -0.79 20.78
N GLU A 234 1.79 -0.68 22.10
CA GLU A 234 0.52 -0.88 22.79
C GLU A 234 -0.59 0.06 22.34
N THR A 235 -0.22 1.28 21.98
CA THR A 235 -1.17 2.34 21.56
C THR A 235 -1.37 2.41 20.05
N HIS A 236 -0.66 1.57 19.29
CA HIS A 236 -0.82 1.54 17.83
C HIS A 236 -2.15 0.92 17.42
N GLU A 237 -2.90 1.62 16.58
CA GLU A 237 -4.15 1.16 15.98
C GLU A 237 -4.18 1.47 14.48
N THR A 238 -4.59 0.48 13.69
CA THR A 238 -4.88 0.68 12.28
C THR A 238 -6.27 1.30 12.13
N LEU A 239 -6.33 2.57 11.73
CA LEU A 239 -7.57 3.28 11.50
C LEU A 239 -8.22 2.84 10.18
N ILE A 240 -9.55 2.90 10.12
CA ILE A 240 -10.31 2.68 8.88
C ILE A 240 -10.92 3.99 8.48
N GLU A 241 -10.62 4.43 7.28
CA GLU A 241 -10.96 5.73 6.72
C GLU A 241 -11.72 5.58 5.40
N ASP A 242 -12.37 6.66 4.97
CA ASP A 242 -12.91 6.76 3.62
C ASP A 242 -11.79 7.07 2.62
N ALA A 243 -11.95 6.57 1.39
CA ALA A 243 -11.02 6.86 0.32
C ALA A 243 -11.21 8.29 -0.22
N VAL A 244 -10.11 8.92 -0.60
CA VAL A 244 -10.15 10.14 -1.40
C VAL A 244 -10.39 9.77 -2.85
N SER A 245 -11.23 10.53 -3.57
CA SER A 245 -11.57 10.22 -4.95
C SER A 245 -11.74 11.46 -5.81
N ILE A 246 -11.59 11.25 -7.12
CA ILE A 246 -12.02 12.16 -8.19
C ILE A 246 -12.74 11.35 -9.25
N ASN A 247 -13.57 12.01 -10.06
CA ASN A 247 -14.00 11.45 -11.33
C ASN A 247 -13.03 11.88 -12.43
N TYR A 248 -12.44 10.91 -13.14
CA TYR A 248 -11.55 11.15 -14.27
C TYR A 248 -12.17 10.54 -15.53
N ARG A 249 -12.65 11.39 -16.43
CA ARG A 249 -13.23 10.97 -17.72
C ARG A 249 -14.33 9.90 -17.60
N GLY A 250 -15.17 10.00 -16.58
CA GLY A 250 -16.26 9.09 -16.29
C GLY A 250 -15.90 7.87 -15.43
N TYR A 251 -14.66 7.78 -14.93
CA TYR A 251 -14.20 6.77 -13.99
C TYR A 251 -13.92 7.40 -12.63
N ASP A 252 -14.46 6.82 -11.57
CA ASP A 252 -14.11 7.19 -10.21
C ASP A 252 -12.77 6.54 -9.84
N VAL A 253 -11.79 7.38 -9.49
CA VAL A 253 -10.44 6.96 -9.11
C VAL A 253 -10.26 7.22 -7.62
N TYR A 254 -9.92 6.20 -6.87
CA TYR A 254 -9.81 6.22 -5.43
C TYR A 254 -8.37 6.06 -4.96
N LYS A 255 -7.98 6.77 -3.91
CA LYS A 255 -6.66 6.68 -3.29
C LYS A 255 -6.75 6.79 -1.76
N CYS A 256 -5.70 6.34 -1.07
CA CYS A 256 -5.49 6.67 0.34
C CYS A 256 -5.29 8.19 0.51
N ASN A 257 -5.47 8.68 1.73
CA ASN A 257 -5.37 10.09 2.08
C ASN A 257 -3.91 10.61 2.06
N THR A 258 -3.71 11.87 2.44
CA THR A 258 -2.45 12.64 2.35
C THR A 258 -1.31 12.16 3.24
N TRP A 259 -1.55 11.21 4.13
CA TRP A 259 -0.50 10.44 4.79
C TRP A 259 0.21 9.47 3.82
N THR A 260 -0.25 9.37 2.57
CA THR A 260 0.42 8.71 1.44
C THR A 260 0.61 9.68 0.29
N GLN A 261 1.31 9.23 -0.76
CA GLN A 261 1.41 9.94 -2.04
C GLN A 261 0.19 9.71 -2.96
N GLY A 262 -0.84 9.02 -2.48
CA GLY A 262 -2.03 8.68 -3.27
C GLY A 262 -2.66 9.86 -4.00
N PRO A 263 -2.95 10.98 -3.34
CA PRO A 263 -3.61 12.11 -3.98
C PRO A 263 -2.79 12.82 -5.06
N VAL A 264 -1.47 12.60 -5.14
CA VAL A 264 -0.65 13.08 -6.29
C VAL A 264 -1.16 12.52 -7.61
N LEU A 265 -1.55 11.23 -7.63
CA LEU A 265 -2.14 10.66 -8.84
C LEU A 265 -3.45 11.36 -9.19
N LEU A 266 -4.32 11.63 -8.19
CA LEU A 266 -5.60 12.29 -8.41
C LEU A 266 -5.37 13.70 -8.99
N GLN A 267 -4.47 14.47 -8.41
CA GLN A 267 -4.13 15.82 -8.88
C GLN A 267 -3.50 15.78 -10.29
N THR A 268 -2.61 14.81 -10.55
CA THR A 268 -2.04 14.61 -11.90
C THR A 268 -3.14 14.33 -12.92
N LEU A 269 -4.11 13.46 -12.60
CA LEU A 269 -5.23 13.15 -13.50
C LEU A 269 -6.11 14.37 -13.75
N ARG A 270 -6.38 15.18 -12.72
CA ARG A 270 -7.12 16.45 -12.90
C ARG A 270 -6.44 17.40 -13.88
N LEU A 271 -5.11 17.54 -13.79
CA LEU A 271 -4.34 18.34 -14.76
C LEU A 271 -4.43 17.77 -16.17
N LEU A 272 -4.35 16.44 -16.31
CA LEU A 272 -4.37 15.74 -17.59
C LEU A 272 -5.73 15.73 -18.28
N GLU A 273 -6.84 16.03 -17.61
CA GLU A 273 -8.16 16.18 -18.23
C GLU A 273 -8.19 17.27 -19.32
N ASN A 274 -7.32 18.26 -19.23
CA ASN A 274 -7.21 19.39 -20.15
C ASN A 274 -6.43 19.05 -21.45
N PHE A 275 -5.99 17.81 -21.64
CA PHE A 275 -5.20 17.37 -22.79
C PHE A 275 -5.85 16.20 -23.52
N ASP A 276 -5.84 16.21 -24.83
CA ASP A 276 -6.20 15.05 -25.65
C ASP A 276 -5.02 14.07 -25.76
N LEU A 277 -4.80 13.31 -24.69
CA LEU A 277 -3.71 12.34 -24.62
C LEU A 277 -3.80 11.25 -25.70
N LYS A 278 -5.03 10.94 -26.18
CA LYS A 278 -5.22 9.93 -27.22
C LYS A 278 -4.64 10.37 -28.55
N SER A 279 -4.84 11.63 -28.94
CA SER A 279 -4.32 12.17 -30.20
C SER A 279 -2.80 12.30 -30.21
N MET A 280 -2.17 12.41 -29.02
CA MET A 280 -0.70 12.48 -28.90
C MET A 280 0.00 11.18 -29.30
N GLY A 281 -0.70 10.06 -29.25
CA GLY A 281 -0.14 8.72 -29.46
C GLY A 281 0.57 8.18 -28.19
N PHE A 282 0.31 6.91 -27.88
CA PHE A 282 0.86 6.25 -26.69
C PHE A 282 2.39 6.23 -26.73
N LEU A 283 3.03 6.65 -25.65
CA LEU A 283 4.48 6.76 -25.48
C LEU A 283 5.20 7.69 -26.49
N SER A 284 4.48 8.55 -27.21
CA SER A 284 5.14 9.60 -27.99
C SER A 284 5.85 10.61 -27.10
N ALA A 285 6.78 11.39 -27.67
CA ALA A 285 7.47 12.46 -26.94
C ALA A 285 6.48 13.46 -26.30
N ASN A 286 5.44 13.86 -27.03
CA ASN A 286 4.41 14.77 -26.51
C ASN A 286 3.61 14.16 -25.37
N TYR A 287 3.27 12.86 -25.48
CA TYR A 287 2.56 12.13 -24.40
C TYR A 287 3.41 12.08 -23.13
N ILE A 288 4.66 11.63 -23.24
CA ILE A 288 5.58 11.52 -22.10
C ILE A 288 5.85 12.89 -21.48
N HIS A 289 6.08 13.91 -22.31
CA HIS A 289 6.30 15.28 -21.88
C HIS A 289 5.12 15.81 -21.07
N THR A 290 3.90 15.73 -21.61
CA THR A 290 2.68 16.22 -20.94
C THR A 290 2.44 15.51 -19.61
N LEU A 291 2.60 14.19 -19.59
CA LEU A 291 2.47 13.40 -18.36
C LEU A 291 3.50 13.84 -17.31
N SER A 292 4.76 13.97 -17.71
CA SER A 292 5.85 14.35 -16.80
C SER A 292 5.66 15.77 -16.23
N GLU A 293 5.24 16.73 -17.05
CA GLU A 293 4.97 18.10 -16.58
C GLU A 293 3.79 18.15 -15.60
N ALA A 294 2.70 17.41 -15.88
CA ALA A 294 1.57 17.31 -14.95
C ALA A 294 1.99 16.68 -13.61
N MET A 295 2.78 15.62 -13.66
CA MET A 295 3.33 15.00 -12.44
C MET A 295 4.22 15.97 -11.67
N LYS A 296 5.11 16.72 -12.32
CA LYS A 296 5.98 17.70 -11.64
C LYS A 296 5.20 18.75 -10.87
N LEU A 297 4.10 19.25 -11.43
CA LEU A 297 3.23 20.19 -10.72
C LEU A 297 2.56 19.56 -9.50
N ALA A 298 2.04 18.34 -9.62
CA ALA A 298 1.39 17.63 -8.52
C ALA A 298 2.41 17.25 -7.41
N TYR A 299 3.62 16.83 -7.79
CA TYR A 299 4.69 16.56 -6.84
C TYR A 299 5.18 17.81 -6.11
N ALA A 300 5.27 18.96 -6.80
CA ALA A 300 5.66 20.22 -6.18
C ALA A 300 4.63 20.63 -5.09
N ASP A 301 3.34 20.44 -5.36
CA ASP A 301 2.29 20.69 -4.37
C ASP A 301 2.33 19.68 -3.21
N ARG A 302 2.60 18.40 -3.51
CA ARG A 302 2.81 17.38 -2.46
C ARG A 302 3.92 17.80 -1.50
N ASP A 303 5.08 18.12 -2.02
CA ASP A 303 6.26 18.42 -1.20
C ASP A 303 6.04 19.63 -0.29
N LYS A 304 5.14 20.54 -0.69
CA LYS A 304 4.81 21.73 0.10
C LYS A 304 3.68 21.51 1.11
N TYR A 305 2.69 20.67 0.79
CA TYR A 305 1.42 20.65 1.55
C TYR A 305 1.08 19.31 2.20
N TYR A 306 1.58 18.16 1.66
CA TYR A 306 1.17 16.87 2.18
C TYR A 306 1.86 16.55 3.51
N GLY A 307 1.15 15.84 4.34
CA GLY A 307 1.60 15.35 5.63
C GLY A 307 0.50 14.55 6.31
N ASP A 308 0.76 14.12 7.52
CA ASP A 308 -0.21 13.42 8.34
C ASP A 308 -1.34 14.39 8.75
N PRO A 309 -2.61 14.13 8.34
CA PRO A 309 -3.75 14.98 8.67
C PRO A 309 -4.02 15.12 10.18
N ALA A 310 -3.46 14.25 11.01
CA ALA A 310 -3.54 14.37 12.46
C ALA A 310 -2.71 15.55 13.00
N PHE A 311 -1.72 16.02 12.24
CA PHE A 311 -0.78 17.07 12.66
C PHE A 311 -0.82 18.31 11.77
N VAL A 312 -1.21 18.17 10.48
CA VAL A 312 -1.22 19.27 9.52
C VAL A 312 -2.55 19.36 8.79
N ASN A 313 -3.03 20.58 8.56
CA ASN A 313 -4.22 20.79 7.76
C ASN A 313 -3.85 20.87 6.28
N VAL A 314 -3.96 19.74 5.59
CA VAL A 314 -3.69 19.66 4.14
C VAL A 314 -4.89 20.18 3.35
N PRO A 315 -4.72 21.19 2.47
CA PRO A 315 -5.83 21.78 1.69
C PRO A 315 -6.23 20.88 0.51
N LEU A 316 -6.54 19.62 0.79
CA LEU A 316 -6.74 18.60 -0.25
C LEU A 316 -7.93 18.91 -1.17
N GLN A 317 -9.03 19.44 -0.62
CA GLN A 317 -10.20 19.80 -1.43
C GLN A 317 -9.85 20.88 -2.46
N GLN A 318 -9.09 21.90 -2.04
CA GLN A 318 -8.64 22.95 -2.93
C GLN A 318 -7.66 22.42 -3.97
N LEU A 319 -6.68 21.59 -3.57
CA LEU A 319 -5.71 20.99 -4.49
C LEU A 319 -6.35 20.13 -5.59
N LEU A 320 -7.51 19.52 -5.31
CA LEU A 320 -8.25 18.70 -6.27
C LEU A 320 -9.40 19.44 -6.95
N SER A 321 -9.61 20.73 -6.67
CA SER A 321 -10.72 21.50 -7.21
C SER A 321 -10.53 21.87 -8.69
N ASP A 322 -11.64 22.15 -9.36
CA ASP A 322 -11.66 22.61 -10.75
C ASP A 322 -10.98 23.97 -10.88
N GLU A 323 -11.22 24.87 -9.94
CA GLU A 323 -10.65 26.20 -9.91
C GLU A 323 -9.12 26.17 -9.81
N TYR A 324 -8.59 25.35 -8.90
CA TYR A 324 -7.15 25.22 -8.76
C TYR A 324 -6.54 24.52 -9.98
N THR A 325 -7.18 23.49 -10.51
CA THR A 325 -6.75 22.84 -11.74
C THR A 325 -6.68 23.83 -12.90
N ALA A 326 -7.68 24.70 -13.05
CA ALA A 326 -7.77 25.66 -14.14
C ALA A 326 -6.59 26.68 -14.16
N ILE A 327 -6.06 27.05 -13.02
CA ILE A 327 -4.89 27.95 -12.93
C ILE A 327 -3.55 27.21 -13.04
N ARG A 328 -3.52 25.91 -12.75
CA ARG A 328 -2.27 25.12 -12.73
C ARG A 328 -1.91 24.50 -14.08
N TRP A 329 -2.87 23.92 -14.82
CA TRP A 329 -2.55 23.25 -16.09
C TRP A 329 -1.96 24.17 -17.16
N PRO A 330 -2.25 25.51 -17.25
CA PRO A 330 -1.61 26.39 -18.24
C PRO A 330 -0.09 26.58 -18.03
N LEU A 331 0.44 26.19 -16.86
CA LEU A 331 1.88 26.19 -16.61
C LEU A 331 2.62 25.09 -17.38
N ILE A 332 1.90 24.15 -17.98
CA ILE A 332 2.49 23.08 -18.80
C ILE A 332 2.77 23.65 -20.20
N ASP A 333 4.02 24.02 -20.45
CA ASP A 333 4.46 24.42 -21.78
C ASP A 333 4.55 23.17 -22.67
N LYS A 334 3.99 23.24 -23.87
CA LYS A 334 3.95 22.10 -24.80
C LYS A 334 5.30 21.78 -25.45
N ASN A 335 6.23 22.73 -25.44
CA ASN A 335 7.50 22.65 -26.18
C ASN A 335 8.72 22.55 -25.25
N TYR A 336 8.61 23.01 -24.00
CA TYR A 336 9.73 23.09 -23.08
C TYR A 336 9.43 22.46 -21.73
N ALA A 337 10.34 21.57 -21.30
CA ALA A 337 10.29 20.96 -19.98
C ALA A 337 10.77 21.96 -18.92
N SER A 338 9.94 22.21 -17.90
CA SER A 338 10.34 23.04 -16.76
C SER A 338 11.41 22.36 -15.93
N GLN A 339 12.44 23.10 -15.55
CA GLN A 339 13.45 22.68 -14.58
C GLN A 339 13.11 23.17 -13.14
N ALA A 340 12.13 24.04 -13.02
CA ALA A 340 11.75 24.61 -11.73
C ALA A 340 10.73 23.73 -11.02
N ILE A 341 10.88 23.63 -9.70
CA ILE A 341 9.86 23.07 -8.80
C ILE A 341 8.89 24.20 -8.48
N ARG A 342 7.64 24.05 -8.93
CA ARG A 342 6.64 25.14 -8.96
C ARG A 342 5.38 24.76 -8.15
N PRO A 343 5.43 24.78 -6.80
CA PRO A 343 4.22 24.62 -6.02
C PRO A 343 3.29 25.82 -6.24
N GLY A 344 1.99 25.58 -6.27
CA GLY A 344 1.01 26.67 -6.24
C GLY A 344 0.64 27.07 -4.82
N ASP A 345 -0.32 27.99 -4.68
CA ASP A 345 -0.97 28.31 -3.41
C ASP A 345 -2.48 28.07 -3.53
N PRO A 346 -2.99 26.92 -3.04
CA PRO A 346 -4.40 26.58 -3.12
C PRO A 346 -5.27 27.45 -2.21
N HIS A 347 -4.71 28.11 -1.19
CA HIS A 347 -5.47 29.01 -0.32
C HIS A 347 -5.71 30.38 -0.96
N LYS A 348 -4.75 30.87 -1.72
CA LYS A 348 -4.83 32.15 -2.44
C LYS A 348 -5.20 31.99 -3.90
N MET A 349 -5.41 30.75 -4.37
CA MET A 349 -5.64 30.44 -5.78
C MET A 349 -4.56 31.06 -6.69
N GLN A 350 -3.29 30.85 -6.35
CA GLN A 350 -2.13 31.26 -7.15
C GLN A 350 -1.53 30.07 -7.87
N ALA A 351 -1.28 30.23 -9.17
CA ALA A 351 -0.73 29.16 -10.01
C ALA A 351 0.72 28.79 -9.66
N ASP A 352 1.50 29.75 -9.20
CA ASP A 352 2.90 29.60 -8.79
C ASP A 352 3.14 30.42 -7.51
N ALA A 353 3.59 29.76 -6.47
CA ALA A 353 3.84 30.37 -5.16
C ALA A 353 5.35 30.58 -4.89
N GLY A 354 6.16 30.59 -5.94
CA GLY A 354 7.62 30.71 -5.87
C GLY A 354 8.34 29.36 -5.86
N PRO A 355 9.66 29.35 -5.73
CA PRO A 355 10.45 28.12 -5.82
C PRO A 355 10.11 27.15 -4.70
N GLY A 356 9.96 25.87 -5.09
CA GLY A 356 9.80 24.76 -4.17
C GLY A 356 11.13 24.08 -3.84
N GLU A 357 11.10 23.23 -2.82
CA GLU A 357 12.23 22.40 -2.44
C GLU A 357 12.11 21.00 -3.04
N TYR A 358 13.25 20.37 -3.35
CA TYR A 358 13.31 19.01 -3.83
C TYR A 358 13.62 18.06 -2.67
N TRP A 359 12.78 17.05 -2.52
CA TRP A 359 13.05 15.94 -1.60
C TRP A 359 13.40 14.70 -2.42
N PRO A 360 14.65 14.22 -2.38
CA PRO A 360 15.01 12.96 -3.00
C PRO A 360 14.27 11.83 -2.25
N GLY A 361 13.35 11.16 -2.96
CA GLY A 361 12.69 9.97 -2.44
C GLY A 361 13.64 8.77 -2.43
N GLU A 362 13.46 7.86 -1.46
CA GLU A 362 14.15 6.57 -1.44
C GLU A 362 13.25 5.47 -2.03
N SER A 363 13.87 4.43 -2.57
CA SER A 363 13.19 3.28 -3.15
C SER A 363 13.03 2.16 -2.12
N GLY A 364 11.99 1.37 -2.24
CA GLY A 364 11.74 0.23 -1.37
C GLY A 364 10.24 0.04 -1.15
N THR A 365 9.52 -0.22 -2.23
CA THR A 365 8.07 -0.42 -2.20
C THR A 365 7.73 -1.58 -3.12
N THR A 366 6.81 -2.43 -2.69
CA THR A 366 6.26 -3.52 -3.48
C THR A 366 4.73 -3.38 -3.58
N THR A 367 4.05 -4.32 -4.19
CA THR A 367 2.61 -4.23 -4.40
C THR A 367 1.92 -5.56 -4.11
N CYS A 368 0.66 -5.48 -3.69
CA CYS A 368 -0.24 -6.62 -3.59
C CYS A 368 -1.64 -6.20 -4.05
N VAL A 369 -2.14 -6.85 -5.10
CA VAL A 369 -3.48 -6.66 -5.62
C VAL A 369 -4.20 -8.00 -5.65
N VAL A 370 -5.42 -8.05 -5.14
CA VAL A 370 -6.23 -9.27 -5.09
C VAL A 370 -7.62 -8.98 -5.60
N VAL A 371 -8.14 -9.83 -6.47
CA VAL A 371 -9.53 -9.82 -6.89
C VAL A 371 -10.11 -11.21 -6.64
N ASP A 372 -11.16 -11.31 -5.85
CA ASP A 372 -11.84 -12.57 -5.60
C ASP A 372 -12.99 -12.83 -6.59
N LYS A 373 -13.51 -14.04 -6.59
CA LYS A 373 -14.61 -14.47 -7.48
C LYS A 373 -15.93 -13.72 -7.28
N TRP A 374 -16.07 -13.01 -6.15
CA TRP A 374 -17.26 -12.19 -5.88
C TRP A 374 -17.08 -10.74 -6.33
N GLY A 375 -15.89 -10.38 -6.83
CA GLY A 375 -15.57 -9.05 -7.31
C GLY A 375 -15.09 -8.10 -6.22
N ASN A 376 -14.80 -8.57 -5.00
CA ASN A 376 -14.09 -7.75 -4.02
C ASN A 376 -12.66 -7.55 -4.47
N VAL A 377 -12.11 -6.37 -4.18
CA VAL A 377 -10.75 -6.01 -4.60
C VAL A 377 -9.96 -5.48 -3.43
N VAL A 378 -8.72 -5.94 -3.31
CA VAL A 378 -7.69 -5.31 -2.48
C VAL A 378 -6.64 -4.68 -3.37
N ALA A 379 -6.22 -3.47 -3.01
CA ALA A 379 -5.02 -2.81 -3.51
C ALA A 379 -4.18 -2.37 -2.30
N ALA A 380 -2.98 -2.93 -2.17
CA ALA A 380 -2.07 -2.60 -1.09
C ALA A 380 -0.67 -2.26 -1.64
N THR A 381 0.00 -1.32 -0.98
CA THR A 381 1.32 -0.84 -1.36
C THR A 381 2.25 -0.95 -0.16
N PRO A 382 2.65 -2.19 0.19
CA PRO A 382 3.51 -2.44 1.33
C PRO A 382 4.93 -1.91 1.10
N SER A 383 5.54 -1.38 2.15
CA SER A 383 6.87 -0.78 2.09
C SER A 383 7.62 -0.98 3.41
N ALA A 384 8.92 -1.08 3.31
CA ALA A 384 9.85 -0.97 4.43
C ALA A 384 11.21 -0.53 3.91
N ASN A 385 12.00 0.12 4.76
CA ASN A 385 13.42 0.30 4.46
C ASN A 385 14.19 -0.93 5.01
N PRO A 386 14.77 -1.77 4.15
CA PRO A 386 15.36 -3.07 4.56
C PRO A 386 16.75 -2.96 5.19
N GLU A 387 17.29 -1.80 5.35
CA GLU A 387 18.67 -1.61 5.78
C GLU A 387 18.83 -1.50 7.32
N TYR A 388 17.92 -2.16 8.07
CA TYR A 388 17.99 -2.25 9.54
C TYR A 388 18.51 -3.60 10.02
#